data_8c4c0e14ff3e79924b6c47d1be478c5f
#
_entry.id   8c4c0e14ff3e79924b6c47d1be478c5f
#
_cell.length_a   1.000
_cell.length_b   1.000
_cell.length_c   1.000
_cell.angle_alpha   90.00
_cell.angle_beta   90.00
_cell.angle_gamma   90.00
#
_symmetry.space_group_name_H-M   'P 1'
#
loop_
_entity.id
_entity.type
_entity.pdbx_description
1 polymer ?
#
loop_
_entity_poly.entity_id
_entity_poly.type
_entity_poly.pdbx_seq_one_letter_code
_entity_poly.pdbx_strand_id
1 'polypeptide(L)'
;MKYYNILIASLLTLSVTTACDKFLDVLPSTEKEKREMFSTLDGCRSVLIGAYIRMKQTNLYGQEMVCGSIENLAQHWTYTSGSIGEYLNKYDYKANTVETTMENIYNNLFKVVADVNGLLDGIESNRKILDNSNYNLLKGEALALRAFCHFDILRLFGPMPNNVPASKILPYVTVVSNKPNAFITYTEFTSQLLKDLDDAEACLTRIDPIKSKSIEALNQTSAQADNFFGYRQMRMNYYAVCALKARIYLWIGNKEKALEYAKLVIDATTPGGDKTFRLGTRDDCSRGNKTLSTEHIFDLKVNNLSATLGSGRSYQKSKTELTSRLYETGTSDIRFVNMWEEVTADYRKSFYFQKYVQTEKMPPLSKNVVPIIRLAEMYLIALECSSLTDASSYYATLCAARDITPANITDEEQRTKVLIQEYNKEFYGEGQTFYIYKRLAVKDIYWAAVPGSVETYVVPLPLKEAVYAN
;
A
#
# COMPACT_ATOMS: atom_id res chain seq x y z
N MET A 1 -55.81 -39.33 50.94
CA MET A 1 -55.87 -38.12 50.13
C MET A 1 -54.61 -37.18 50.26
N LYS A 2 -53.94 -37.10 51.42
CA LYS A 2 -52.75 -36.23 51.60
C LYS A 2 -51.52 -36.69 50.81
N TYR A 3 -51.34 -37.98 50.56
CA TYR A 3 -50.14 -38.47 49.82
C TYR A 3 -50.25 -38.35 48.28
N TYR A 4 -51.47 -38.32 47.74
CA TYR A 4 -51.72 -38.14 46.31
C TYR A 4 -51.35 -36.70 45.82
N ASN A 5 -51.64 -35.73 46.72
CA ASN A 5 -51.32 -34.32 46.39
C ASN A 5 -49.81 -34.02 46.43
N ILE A 6 -49.02 -34.78 47.23
CA ILE A 6 -47.54 -34.64 47.28
C ILE A 6 -46.93 -35.29 46.07
N LEU A 7 -47.44 -36.40 45.54
CA LEU A 7 -46.92 -37.04 44.33
C LEU A 7 -47.18 -36.22 43.06
N ILE A 8 -48.37 -35.57 42.99
CA ILE A 8 -48.69 -34.67 41.86
C ILE A 8 -47.83 -33.38 41.91
N ALA A 9 -47.57 -32.84 43.10
CA ALA A 9 -46.70 -31.69 43.27
C ALA A 9 -45.21 -31.98 42.90
N SER A 10 -44.74 -33.22 43.25
CA SER A 10 -43.35 -33.62 42.86
C SER A 10 -43.18 -33.95 41.35
N LEU A 11 -44.28 -34.43 40.70
CA LEU A 11 -44.24 -34.66 39.24
C LEU A 11 -44.29 -33.34 38.41
N LEU A 12 -44.98 -32.31 38.94
CA LEU A 12 -45.01 -30.98 38.30
C LEU A 12 -43.72 -30.25 38.48
N THR A 13 -42.91 -30.48 39.50
CA THR A 13 -41.61 -29.86 39.70
C THR A 13 -40.47 -30.49 38.86
N LEU A 14 -40.62 -31.76 38.42
CA LEU A 14 -39.65 -32.42 37.55
C LEU A 14 -39.81 -32.07 36.06
N SER A 15 -40.97 -31.52 35.65
CA SER A 15 -41.21 -31.15 34.25
C SER A 15 -40.77 -29.73 33.87
N VAL A 16 -40.21 -28.95 34.79
CA VAL A 16 -39.77 -27.57 34.53
C VAL A 16 -38.25 -27.46 34.25
N THR A 17 -37.50 -28.55 34.38
CA THR A 17 -36.03 -28.52 34.19
C THR A 17 -35.55 -28.92 32.80
N THR A 18 -36.43 -29.14 31.83
CA THR A 18 -36.06 -29.33 30.43
C THR A 18 -36.43 -28.11 29.57
N ALA A 19 -36.40 -26.91 30.15
CA ALA A 19 -36.57 -25.67 29.40
C ALA A 19 -35.25 -25.32 28.69
N CYS A 20 -35.18 -25.69 27.44
CA CYS A 20 -34.43 -25.09 26.36
C CYS A 20 -33.20 -24.22 26.73
N ASP A 21 -32.04 -24.84 26.89
CA ASP A 21 -30.73 -24.12 26.80
C ASP A 21 -30.57 -23.40 25.47
N LYS A 22 -31.34 -23.78 24.45
CA LYS A 22 -31.30 -23.11 23.12
C LYS A 22 -32.09 -21.80 23.02
N PHE A 23 -32.88 -21.43 24.03
CA PHE A 23 -33.70 -20.21 24.00
C PHE A 23 -32.95 -18.98 24.58
N LEU A 24 -31.84 -19.20 25.27
CA LEU A 24 -31.02 -18.12 25.87
C LEU A 24 -29.76 -17.76 25.05
N ASP A 25 -29.45 -18.46 23.97
CA ASP A 25 -28.43 -18.10 23.01
C ASP A 25 -28.95 -17.01 22.05
N VAL A 26 -29.35 -15.86 22.59
CA VAL A 26 -29.53 -14.65 21.78
C VAL A 26 -28.15 -14.12 21.44
N LEU A 27 -27.60 -14.56 20.29
CA LEU A 27 -26.41 -13.98 19.73
C LEU A 27 -26.65 -12.48 19.53
N PRO A 28 -25.72 -11.61 19.94
CA PRO A 28 -25.76 -10.18 19.56
C PRO A 28 -26.03 -10.03 18.07
N SER A 29 -26.84 -9.07 17.66
CA SER A 29 -27.20 -8.85 16.25
C SER A 29 -25.97 -8.81 15.33
N THR A 30 -24.89 -8.21 15.81
CA THR A 30 -23.59 -8.14 15.12
C THR A 30 -22.92 -9.50 14.89
N GLU A 31 -23.05 -10.46 15.81
CA GLU A 31 -22.52 -11.81 15.62
C GLU A 31 -23.40 -12.64 14.67
N LYS A 32 -24.71 -12.44 14.70
CA LYS A 32 -25.62 -13.08 13.76
C LYS A 32 -25.35 -12.58 12.34
N GLU A 33 -25.24 -11.28 12.14
CA GLU A 33 -24.90 -10.67 10.85
C GLU A 33 -23.52 -11.14 10.35
N LYS A 34 -22.51 -11.25 11.22
CA LYS A 34 -21.19 -11.80 10.90
C LYS A 34 -21.31 -13.26 10.42
N ARG A 35 -22.07 -14.11 11.14
CA ARG A 35 -22.27 -15.52 10.75
C ARG A 35 -22.99 -15.65 9.41
N GLU A 36 -24.02 -14.84 9.17
CA GLU A 36 -24.74 -14.82 7.90
C GLU A 36 -23.83 -14.40 6.75
N MET A 37 -23.01 -13.38 6.94
CA MET A 37 -22.03 -12.89 5.93
C MET A 37 -21.04 -14.00 5.54
N PHE A 38 -20.48 -14.74 6.49
CA PHE A 38 -19.52 -15.81 6.21
C PHE A 38 -20.17 -17.16 5.87
N SER A 39 -21.49 -17.23 5.76
CA SER A 39 -22.20 -18.46 5.35
C SER A 39 -22.18 -18.69 3.84
N THR A 40 -21.73 -17.72 3.04
CA THR A 40 -21.68 -17.79 1.57
C THR A 40 -20.33 -17.35 1.02
N LEU A 41 -19.97 -17.86 -0.16
CA LEU A 41 -18.77 -17.42 -0.89
C LEU A 41 -18.82 -15.91 -1.20
N ASP A 42 -19.98 -15.42 -1.64
CA ASP A 42 -20.14 -14.01 -2.01
C ASP A 42 -20.02 -13.08 -0.79
N GLY A 43 -20.45 -13.53 0.37
CA GLY A 43 -20.24 -12.82 1.63
C GLY A 43 -18.75 -12.70 1.97
N CYS A 44 -17.99 -13.81 1.89
CA CYS A 44 -16.55 -13.80 2.09
C CYS A 44 -15.84 -12.87 1.10
N ARG A 45 -16.20 -12.91 -0.19
CA ARG A 45 -15.67 -12.03 -1.24
C ARG A 45 -15.99 -10.55 -0.95
N SER A 46 -17.20 -10.28 -0.46
CA SER A 46 -17.65 -8.92 -0.14
C SER A 46 -16.83 -8.28 0.98
N VAL A 47 -16.44 -9.07 2.00
CA VAL A 47 -15.55 -8.57 3.08
C VAL A 47 -14.19 -8.17 2.53
N LEU A 48 -13.57 -8.99 1.67
CA LEU A 48 -12.29 -8.64 1.03
C LEU A 48 -12.41 -7.40 0.15
N ILE A 49 -13.48 -7.29 -0.63
CA ILE A 49 -13.75 -6.09 -1.44
C ILE A 49 -13.92 -4.86 -0.54
N GLY A 50 -14.60 -5.02 0.61
CA GLY A 50 -14.76 -3.97 1.63
C GLY A 50 -13.42 -3.43 2.14
N ALA A 51 -12.44 -4.31 2.38
CA ALA A 51 -11.08 -3.92 2.76
C ALA A 51 -10.40 -3.06 1.68
N TYR A 52 -10.49 -3.45 0.40
CA TYR A 52 -9.98 -2.63 -0.72
C TYR A 52 -10.74 -1.29 -0.86
N ILE A 53 -12.06 -1.25 -0.62
CA ILE A 53 -12.84 0.00 -0.63
C ILE A 53 -12.36 0.93 0.48
N ARG A 54 -12.05 0.41 1.67
CA ARG A 54 -11.49 1.21 2.77
C ARG A 54 -10.13 1.79 2.42
N MET A 55 -9.24 1.00 1.80
CA MET A 55 -7.94 1.48 1.34
C MET A 55 -8.05 2.66 0.37
N LYS A 56 -9.10 2.72 -0.45
CA LYS A 56 -9.31 3.78 -1.45
C LYS A 56 -9.88 5.09 -0.89
N GLN A 57 -10.16 5.17 0.40
CA GLN A 57 -10.66 6.40 1.01
C GLN A 57 -9.60 7.49 1.04
N THR A 58 -10.02 8.76 1.08
CA THR A 58 -9.14 9.92 1.03
C THR A 58 -8.16 9.99 2.20
N ASN A 59 -8.56 9.48 3.37
CA ASN A 59 -7.70 9.39 4.55
C ASN A 59 -6.64 8.26 4.49
N LEU A 60 -6.61 7.48 3.40
CA LEU A 60 -5.58 6.49 3.10
C LEU A 60 -5.03 6.71 1.67
N TYR A 61 -5.03 5.66 0.85
CA TYR A 61 -4.41 5.69 -0.48
C TYR A 61 -5.25 6.43 -1.54
N GLY A 62 -6.46 6.86 -1.21
CA GLY A 62 -7.23 7.77 -2.07
C GLY A 62 -6.65 9.18 -2.13
N GLN A 63 -5.88 9.62 -1.11
CA GLN A 63 -5.23 10.94 -1.08
C GLN A 63 -4.05 11.01 -0.10
N GLU A 64 -4.26 10.88 1.22
CA GLU A 64 -3.27 11.25 2.24
C GLU A 64 -1.95 10.47 2.13
N MET A 65 -2.02 9.17 1.83
CA MET A 65 -0.85 8.30 1.72
C MET A 65 -0.21 8.28 0.32
N VAL A 66 -0.75 9.05 -0.64
CA VAL A 66 -0.26 9.12 -2.02
C VAL A 66 0.18 10.55 -2.33
N CYS A 67 -0.74 11.43 -2.72
CA CYS A 67 -0.46 12.83 -3.06
C CYS A 67 -0.59 13.82 -1.89
N GLY A 68 -1.16 13.38 -0.76
CA GLY A 68 -1.49 14.24 0.37
C GLY A 68 -0.34 14.43 1.37
N SER A 69 -0.57 14.00 2.60
CA SER A 69 0.33 14.26 3.74
C SER A 69 1.73 13.65 3.56
N ILE A 70 1.82 12.44 2.98
CA ILE A 70 3.14 11.79 2.81
C ILE A 70 4.02 12.53 1.80
N GLU A 71 3.42 13.09 0.75
CA GLU A 71 4.16 13.92 -0.22
C GLU A 71 4.56 15.28 0.36
N ASN A 72 3.74 15.86 1.26
CA ASN A 72 4.15 17.05 2.01
C ASN A 72 5.35 16.75 2.92
N LEU A 73 5.38 15.60 3.61
CA LEU A 73 6.54 15.17 4.38
C LEU A 73 7.79 14.95 3.50
N ALA A 74 7.61 14.55 2.24
CA ALA A 74 8.70 14.45 1.26
C ALA A 74 9.09 15.81 0.66
N GLN A 75 8.44 16.92 1.04
CA GLN A 75 8.67 18.29 0.56
C GLN A 75 8.31 18.51 -0.93
N HIS A 76 7.49 17.64 -1.50
CA HIS A 76 7.17 17.65 -2.92
C HIS A 76 6.19 18.77 -3.32
N TRP A 77 5.38 19.29 -2.39
CA TRP A 77 4.40 20.33 -2.71
C TRP A 77 4.79 21.72 -2.19
N THR A 78 4.37 22.73 -2.92
CA THR A 78 4.34 24.10 -2.41
C THR A 78 3.11 24.24 -1.54
N TYR A 79 3.23 24.83 -0.37
CA TYR A 79 2.15 25.00 0.59
C TYR A 79 1.66 26.45 0.68
N THR A 80 0.43 26.61 1.18
CA THR A 80 -0.13 27.91 1.56
C THR A 80 0.07 28.09 3.06
N SER A 81 0.38 29.32 3.49
CA SER A 81 0.53 29.64 4.91
C SER A 81 -0.73 29.32 5.70
N GLY A 82 -0.58 28.71 6.87
CA GLY A 82 -1.66 28.23 7.73
C GLY A 82 -2.30 26.90 7.30
N SER A 83 -1.87 26.31 6.18
CA SER A 83 -2.35 25.00 5.74
C SER A 83 -1.65 23.86 6.45
N ILE A 84 -2.26 22.67 6.46
CA ILE A 84 -1.62 21.43 6.93
C ILE A 84 -0.29 21.17 6.21
N GLY A 85 -0.20 21.54 4.91
CA GLY A 85 1.03 21.42 4.14
C GLY A 85 2.19 22.21 4.76
N GLU A 86 1.96 23.39 5.30
CA GLU A 86 2.99 24.17 6.01
C GLU A 86 3.52 23.43 7.24
N TYR A 87 2.62 22.90 8.09
CA TYR A 87 3.02 22.18 9.30
C TYR A 87 3.79 20.90 8.98
N LEU A 88 3.32 20.13 7.99
CA LEU A 88 4.00 18.91 7.51
C LEU A 88 5.37 19.22 6.91
N ASN A 89 5.51 20.32 6.15
CA ASN A 89 6.79 20.74 5.60
C ASN A 89 7.79 21.20 6.68
N LYS A 90 7.29 21.65 7.82
CA LYS A 90 8.10 21.99 9.01
C LYS A 90 8.32 20.81 9.95
N TYR A 91 7.73 19.63 9.64
CA TYR A 91 7.67 18.45 10.51
C TYR A 91 7.10 18.77 11.91
N ASP A 92 6.17 19.73 11.96
CA ASP A 92 5.45 20.10 13.18
C ASP A 92 4.33 19.08 13.45
N TYR A 93 4.72 17.94 13.99
CA TYR A 93 3.80 16.87 14.35
C TYR A 93 2.89 17.19 15.54
N LYS A 94 3.11 18.32 16.25
CA LYS A 94 2.29 18.76 17.37
C LYS A 94 1.16 19.69 16.95
N ALA A 95 1.15 20.15 15.71
CA ALA A 95 0.02 20.91 15.17
C ALA A 95 -1.25 20.04 15.15
N ASN A 96 -2.33 20.51 15.74
CA ASN A 96 -3.58 19.75 15.94
C ASN A 96 -4.13 19.12 14.63
N THR A 97 -4.01 19.84 13.50
CA THR A 97 -4.42 19.32 12.20
C THR A 97 -3.55 18.15 11.73
N VAL A 98 -2.25 18.18 12.03
CA VAL A 98 -1.31 17.10 11.71
C VAL A 98 -1.57 15.90 12.63
N GLU A 99 -1.68 16.10 13.94
CA GLU A 99 -2.03 15.03 14.90
C GLU A 99 -3.31 14.31 14.48
N THR A 100 -4.37 15.06 14.18
CA THR A 100 -5.65 14.48 13.74
C THR A 100 -5.51 13.68 12.44
N THR A 101 -4.74 14.18 11.48
CA THR A 101 -4.55 13.49 10.20
C THR A 101 -3.74 12.21 10.38
N MET A 102 -2.66 12.24 11.17
CA MET A 102 -1.84 11.05 11.46
C MET A 102 -2.62 10.02 12.28
N GLU A 103 -3.43 10.44 13.27
CA GLU A 103 -4.35 9.55 14.00
C GLU A 103 -5.36 8.90 13.04
N ASN A 104 -5.92 9.65 12.10
CA ASN A 104 -6.84 9.11 11.10
C ASN A 104 -6.17 8.08 10.19
N ILE A 105 -4.95 8.33 9.71
CA ILE A 105 -4.18 7.36 8.92
C ILE A 105 -3.96 6.09 9.73
N TYR A 106 -3.43 6.21 10.95
CA TYR A 106 -3.16 5.09 11.86
C TYR A 106 -4.41 4.22 12.07
N ASN A 107 -5.49 4.86 12.53
CA ASN A 107 -6.75 4.18 12.84
C ASN A 107 -7.37 3.50 11.61
N ASN A 108 -7.29 4.11 10.43
CA ASN A 108 -7.89 3.52 9.22
C ASN A 108 -7.04 2.39 8.65
N LEU A 109 -5.70 2.41 8.79
CA LEU A 109 -4.87 1.25 8.49
C LEU A 109 -5.24 0.06 9.39
N PHE A 110 -5.42 0.28 10.69
CA PHE A 110 -5.86 -0.79 11.60
C PHE A 110 -7.30 -1.26 11.35
N LYS A 111 -8.18 -0.41 10.81
CA LYS A 111 -9.50 -0.87 10.36
C LYS A 111 -9.40 -1.82 9.17
N VAL A 112 -8.49 -1.57 8.21
CA VAL A 112 -8.22 -2.55 7.13
C VAL A 112 -7.70 -3.86 7.72
N VAL A 113 -6.77 -3.79 8.68
CA VAL A 113 -6.26 -4.98 9.40
C VAL A 113 -7.40 -5.74 10.10
N ALA A 114 -8.32 -5.04 10.75
CA ALA A 114 -9.47 -5.66 11.41
C ALA A 114 -10.42 -6.34 10.39
N ASP A 115 -10.69 -5.70 9.24
CA ASP A 115 -11.51 -6.27 8.19
C ASP A 115 -10.91 -7.60 7.66
N VAL A 116 -9.60 -7.62 7.38
CA VAL A 116 -8.94 -8.83 6.86
C VAL A 116 -8.75 -9.90 7.94
N ASN A 117 -8.55 -9.54 9.21
CA ASN A 117 -8.53 -10.48 10.32
C ASN A 117 -9.91 -11.15 10.50
N GLY A 118 -10.99 -10.36 10.39
CA GLY A 118 -12.36 -10.88 10.39
C GLY A 118 -12.62 -11.85 9.24
N LEU A 119 -12.08 -11.54 8.05
CA LEU A 119 -12.15 -12.44 6.89
C LEU A 119 -11.39 -13.74 7.13
N LEU A 120 -10.14 -13.67 7.62
CA LEU A 120 -9.33 -14.86 7.91
C LEU A 120 -10.03 -15.79 8.92
N ASP A 121 -10.55 -15.24 10.01
CA ASP A 121 -11.34 -16.00 10.99
C ASP A 121 -12.61 -16.61 10.36
N GLY A 122 -13.33 -15.82 9.55
CA GLY A 122 -14.57 -16.24 8.91
C GLY A 122 -14.37 -17.38 7.90
N ILE A 123 -13.34 -17.32 7.05
CA ILE A 123 -13.07 -18.38 6.05
C ILE A 123 -12.52 -19.66 6.70
N GLU A 124 -11.76 -19.59 7.78
CA GLU A 124 -11.33 -20.77 8.53
C GLU A 124 -12.53 -21.46 9.20
N SER A 125 -13.39 -20.70 9.88
CA SER A 125 -14.58 -21.22 10.55
C SER A 125 -15.58 -21.85 9.58
N ASN A 126 -15.60 -21.38 8.32
CA ASN A 126 -16.54 -21.83 7.30
C ASN A 126 -15.84 -22.51 6.10
N ARG A 127 -14.71 -23.15 6.33
CA ARG A 127 -13.84 -23.74 5.28
C ARG A 127 -14.59 -24.62 4.29
N LYS A 128 -15.66 -25.29 4.74
CA LYS A 128 -16.41 -26.26 3.94
C LYS A 128 -17.24 -25.66 2.80
N ILE A 129 -17.54 -24.37 2.86
CA ILE A 129 -18.31 -23.69 1.78
C ILE A 129 -17.41 -23.17 0.65
N LEU A 130 -16.11 -23.23 0.84
CA LEU A 130 -15.12 -22.70 -0.09
C LEU A 130 -14.38 -23.83 -0.81
N ASP A 131 -14.33 -23.78 -2.14
CA ASP A 131 -13.37 -24.58 -2.88
C ASP A 131 -11.93 -24.11 -2.63
N ASN A 132 -10.95 -24.92 -3.02
CA ASN A 132 -9.55 -24.63 -2.74
C ASN A 132 -9.06 -23.34 -3.42
N SER A 133 -9.56 -23.01 -4.61
CA SER A 133 -9.14 -21.82 -5.34
C SER A 133 -9.64 -20.55 -4.66
N ASN A 134 -10.94 -20.51 -4.32
CA ASN A 134 -11.51 -19.37 -3.60
C ASN A 134 -10.91 -19.21 -2.20
N TYR A 135 -10.74 -20.31 -1.45
CA TYR A 135 -10.12 -20.25 -0.13
C TYR A 135 -8.71 -19.68 -0.18
N ASN A 136 -7.84 -20.21 -1.05
CA ASN A 136 -6.46 -19.77 -1.14
C ASN A 136 -6.36 -18.34 -1.67
N LEU A 137 -7.23 -17.93 -2.62
CA LEU A 137 -7.23 -16.55 -3.11
C LEU A 137 -7.62 -15.56 -2.01
N LEU A 138 -8.72 -15.84 -1.29
CA LEU A 138 -9.18 -15.00 -0.18
C LEU A 138 -8.15 -14.92 0.94
N LYS A 139 -7.59 -16.06 1.35
CA LYS A 139 -6.58 -16.14 2.40
C LYS A 139 -5.29 -15.44 2.01
N GLY A 140 -4.78 -15.70 0.81
CA GLY A 140 -3.53 -15.09 0.32
C GLY A 140 -3.64 -13.58 0.22
N GLU A 141 -4.73 -13.05 -0.34
CA GLU A 141 -4.93 -11.60 -0.43
C GLU A 141 -5.13 -10.95 0.96
N ALA A 142 -5.88 -11.60 1.86
CA ALA A 142 -6.10 -11.06 3.20
C ALA A 142 -4.80 -10.98 4.02
N LEU A 143 -3.96 -12.04 3.98
CA LEU A 143 -2.65 -12.06 4.63
C LEU A 143 -1.72 -10.98 4.03
N ALA A 144 -1.70 -10.85 2.70
CA ALA A 144 -0.89 -9.84 2.03
C ALA A 144 -1.33 -8.41 2.38
N LEU A 145 -2.64 -8.13 2.45
CA LEU A 145 -3.16 -6.84 2.89
C LEU A 145 -2.84 -6.55 4.36
N ARG A 146 -2.92 -7.57 5.24
CA ARG A 146 -2.52 -7.44 6.64
C ARG A 146 -1.06 -7.02 6.76
N ALA A 147 -0.16 -7.71 6.09
CA ALA A 147 1.25 -7.38 6.05
C ALA A 147 1.50 -5.99 5.45
N PHE A 148 0.82 -5.64 4.35
CA PHE A 148 0.96 -4.35 3.69
C PHE A 148 0.60 -3.18 4.62
N CYS A 149 -0.56 -3.25 5.29
CA CYS A 149 -0.99 -2.20 6.21
C CYS A 149 -0.07 -2.10 7.45
N HIS A 150 0.34 -3.21 8.03
CA HIS A 150 1.31 -3.20 9.14
C HIS A 150 2.67 -2.64 8.70
N PHE A 151 3.12 -2.95 7.48
CA PHE A 151 4.36 -2.39 6.99
C PHE A 151 4.27 -0.87 6.81
N ASP A 152 3.16 -0.33 6.34
CA ASP A 152 2.97 1.12 6.26
C ASP A 152 2.88 1.78 7.63
N ILE A 153 2.27 1.12 8.62
CA ILE A 153 2.33 1.55 10.03
C ILE A 153 3.78 1.58 10.53
N LEU A 154 4.57 0.53 10.26
CA LEU A 154 5.99 0.49 10.62
C LEU A 154 6.78 1.60 9.94
N ARG A 155 6.57 1.81 8.62
CA ARG A 155 7.31 2.83 7.86
C ARG A 155 7.03 4.24 8.35
N LEU A 156 5.79 4.53 8.76
CA LEU A 156 5.39 5.88 9.18
C LEU A 156 5.68 6.12 10.66
N PHE A 157 5.19 5.27 11.53
CA PHE A 157 5.22 5.45 12.99
C PHE A 157 6.35 4.70 13.70
N GLY A 158 6.92 3.68 13.09
CA GLY A 158 8.02 2.91 13.66
C GLY A 158 9.38 3.60 13.52
N PRO A 159 10.42 3.02 14.12
CA PRO A 159 11.78 3.55 14.06
C PRO A 159 12.37 3.54 12.64
N MET A 160 13.45 4.29 12.46
CA MET A 160 14.30 4.17 11.28
C MET A 160 14.99 2.80 11.29
N PRO A 161 15.10 2.09 10.15
CA PRO A 161 15.66 0.74 10.13
C PRO A 161 17.16 0.68 10.49
N ASN A 162 17.87 1.80 10.38
CA ASN A 162 19.27 1.93 10.80
C ASN A 162 19.44 2.46 12.25
N ASN A 163 18.33 2.71 12.97
CA ASN A 163 18.34 3.18 14.35
C ASN A 163 17.16 2.53 15.12
N VAL A 164 17.22 1.22 15.25
CA VAL A 164 16.16 0.42 15.88
C VAL A 164 16.41 0.34 17.39
N PRO A 165 15.43 0.74 18.23
CA PRO A 165 15.55 0.60 19.68
C PRO A 165 15.40 -0.88 20.10
N ALA A 166 15.96 -1.23 21.26
CA ALA A 166 15.76 -2.55 21.87
C ALA A 166 14.35 -2.72 22.49
N SER A 167 13.63 -1.63 22.70
CA SER A 167 12.28 -1.63 23.26
C SER A 167 11.24 -2.13 22.25
N LYS A 168 10.06 -2.40 22.76
CA LYS A 168 8.87 -2.65 21.94
C LYS A 168 8.48 -1.40 21.16
N ILE A 169 7.98 -1.57 19.93
CA ILE A 169 7.77 -0.44 19.03
C ILE A 169 6.31 -0.22 18.60
N LEU A 170 5.60 -1.29 18.25
CA LEU A 170 4.26 -1.26 17.65
C LEU A 170 3.55 -2.59 17.89
N PRO A 171 2.21 -2.64 17.88
CA PRO A 171 1.48 -3.90 17.88
C PRO A 171 1.39 -4.50 16.48
N TYR A 172 1.55 -5.84 16.37
CA TYR A 172 1.20 -6.59 15.16
C TYR A 172 -0.10 -7.36 15.42
N VAL A 173 -1.19 -6.95 14.78
CA VAL A 173 -2.55 -7.39 15.12
C VAL A 173 -3.01 -8.49 14.17
N THR A 174 -3.22 -9.70 14.69
CA THR A 174 -3.62 -10.88 13.91
C THR A 174 -5.03 -11.38 14.23
N VAL A 175 -5.69 -10.79 15.21
CA VAL A 175 -7.04 -11.16 15.66
C VAL A 175 -7.90 -9.92 15.86
N VAL A 176 -9.21 -10.08 15.73
CA VAL A 176 -10.17 -9.04 16.11
C VAL A 176 -10.40 -9.11 17.62
N SER A 177 -10.09 -8.05 18.35
CA SER A 177 -10.21 -7.97 19.80
C SER A 177 -10.66 -6.58 20.23
N ASN A 178 -11.41 -6.52 21.35
CA ASN A 178 -11.75 -5.30 22.05
C ASN A 178 -10.75 -4.94 23.17
N LYS A 179 -9.69 -5.74 23.33
CA LYS A 179 -8.60 -5.48 24.26
C LYS A 179 -7.44 -4.80 23.55
N PRO A 180 -6.68 -3.95 24.25
CA PRO A 180 -5.45 -3.38 23.71
C PRO A 180 -4.49 -4.47 23.20
N ASN A 181 -3.87 -4.24 22.06
CA ASN A 181 -2.89 -5.16 21.50
C ASN A 181 -1.51 -4.87 22.10
N ALA A 182 -0.78 -5.93 22.44
CA ALA A 182 0.57 -5.80 22.98
C ALA A 182 1.53 -5.27 21.91
N PHE A 183 2.36 -4.30 22.29
CA PHE A 183 3.50 -3.86 21.51
C PHE A 183 4.57 -4.94 21.49
N ILE A 184 5.26 -5.12 20.39
CA ILE A 184 6.33 -6.10 20.19
C ILE A 184 7.60 -5.43 19.70
N THR A 185 8.71 -6.13 19.75
CA THR A 185 10.00 -5.63 19.25
C THR A 185 10.01 -5.52 17.72
N TYR A 186 10.94 -4.74 17.19
CA TYR A 186 11.13 -4.59 15.74
C TYR A 186 11.37 -5.95 15.05
N THR A 187 12.16 -6.82 15.66
CA THR A 187 12.47 -8.15 15.10
C THR A 187 11.23 -9.04 15.07
N GLU A 188 10.45 -9.07 16.14
CA GLU A 188 9.18 -9.81 16.17
C GLU A 188 8.21 -9.27 15.12
N PHE A 189 8.09 -7.94 15.02
CA PHE A 189 7.20 -7.29 14.06
C PHE A 189 7.56 -7.64 12.61
N THR A 190 8.82 -7.51 12.24
CA THR A 190 9.30 -7.82 10.88
C THR A 190 9.22 -9.32 10.57
N SER A 191 9.40 -10.19 11.57
CA SER A 191 9.18 -11.63 11.43
C SER A 191 7.72 -11.97 11.14
N GLN A 192 6.77 -11.30 11.80
CA GLN A 192 5.34 -11.49 11.52
C GLN A 192 4.96 -10.98 10.13
N LEU A 193 5.51 -9.84 9.69
CA LEU A 193 5.33 -9.34 8.31
C LEU A 193 5.73 -10.39 7.28
N LEU A 194 6.95 -10.93 7.42
CA LEU A 194 7.48 -11.91 6.47
C LEU A 194 6.69 -13.21 6.53
N LYS A 195 6.28 -13.65 7.73
CA LYS A 195 5.44 -14.84 7.88
C LYS A 195 4.09 -14.69 7.15
N ASP A 196 3.40 -13.58 7.30
CA ASP A 196 2.15 -13.35 6.59
C ASP A 196 2.35 -13.36 5.07
N LEU A 197 3.46 -12.81 4.59
CA LEU A 197 3.76 -12.81 3.15
C LEU A 197 4.22 -14.18 2.62
N ASP A 198 4.91 -14.98 3.43
CA ASP A 198 5.26 -16.36 3.07
C ASP A 198 4.00 -17.23 2.95
N ASP A 199 3.08 -17.09 3.92
CA ASP A 199 1.79 -17.78 3.89
C ASP A 199 0.91 -17.29 2.71
N ALA A 200 0.92 -15.99 2.40
CA ALA A 200 0.22 -15.41 1.25
C ALA A 200 0.79 -15.92 -0.08
N GLU A 201 2.11 -15.92 -0.22
CA GLU A 201 2.79 -16.45 -1.41
C GLU A 201 2.46 -17.93 -1.63
N ALA A 202 2.50 -18.74 -0.59
CA ALA A 202 2.13 -20.16 -0.65
C ALA A 202 0.69 -20.37 -1.13
N CYS A 203 -0.24 -19.55 -0.65
CA CYS A 203 -1.64 -19.57 -1.07
C CYS A 203 -1.81 -19.21 -2.55
N LEU A 204 -1.11 -18.17 -3.04
CA LEU A 204 -1.32 -17.61 -4.38
C LEU A 204 -0.50 -18.33 -5.47
N THR A 205 0.60 -18.97 -5.13
CA THR A 205 1.58 -19.54 -6.08
C THR A 205 0.94 -20.40 -7.17
N ARG A 206 -0.06 -21.20 -6.84
CA ARG A 206 -0.67 -22.18 -7.75
C ARG A 206 -2.01 -21.74 -8.35
N ILE A 207 -2.66 -20.76 -7.73
CA ILE A 207 -4.05 -20.45 -8.03
C ILE A 207 -4.25 -19.05 -8.64
N ASP A 208 -3.29 -18.13 -8.46
CA ASP A 208 -3.43 -16.80 -8.99
C ASP A 208 -3.29 -16.78 -10.52
N PRO A 209 -4.36 -16.37 -11.25
CA PRO A 209 -4.36 -16.43 -12.71
C PRO A 209 -3.36 -15.46 -13.36
N ILE A 210 -2.81 -14.48 -12.65
CA ILE A 210 -1.76 -13.59 -13.19
C ILE A 210 -0.48 -14.35 -13.58
N LYS A 211 -0.28 -15.56 -13.06
CA LYS A 211 0.86 -16.42 -13.42
C LYS A 211 0.63 -17.20 -14.73
N SER A 212 -0.61 -17.30 -15.19
CA SER A 212 -0.99 -18.15 -16.32
C SER A 212 -1.74 -17.42 -17.42
N LYS A 213 -2.08 -16.15 -17.23
CA LYS A 213 -2.81 -15.32 -18.20
C LYS A 213 -2.14 -13.96 -18.34
N SER A 214 -2.25 -13.36 -19.52
CA SER A 214 -1.82 -11.97 -19.70
C SER A 214 -2.74 -11.00 -18.96
N ILE A 215 -2.23 -9.81 -18.65
CA ILE A 215 -3.00 -8.74 -17.99
C ILE A 215 -4.21 -8.35 -18.85
N GLU A 216 -4.06 -8.30 -20.16
CA GLU A 216 -5.14 -7.99 -21.10
C GLU A 216 -6.25 -9.03 -21.00
N ALA A 217 -5.91 -10.32 -20.97
CA ALA A 217 -6.89 -11.41 -20.83
C ALA A 217 -7.61 -11.38 -19.47
N LEU A 218 -6.91 -11.00 -18.39
CA LEU A 218 -7.49 -10.86 -17.05
C LEU A 218 -8.42 -9.66 -16.92
N ASN A 219 -8.27 -8.67 -17.78
CA ASN A 219 -9.07 -7.46 -17.80
C ASN A 219 -10.25 -7.51 -18.81
N GLN A 220 -10.32 -8.57 -19.62
CA GLN A 220 -11.46 -8.86 -20.51
C GLN A 220 -12.50 -9.65 -19.71
N THR A 221 -13.44 -8.93 -19.11
CA THR A 221 -14.52 -9.56 -18.34
C THR A 221 -15.80 -9.58 -19.16
N SER A 222 -16.53 -10.70 -19.14
CA SER A 222 -17.89 -10.78 -19.65
C SER A 222 -18.91 -10.69 -18.51
N ALA A 223 -20.09 -10.21 -18.78
CA ALA A 223 -21.18 -10.14 -17.78
C ALA A 223 -21.58 -11.52 -17.22
N GLN A 224 -21.18 -12.60 -17.88
CA GLN A 224 -21.51 -14.00 -17.52
C GLN A 224 -20.36 -14.73 -16.84
N ALA A 225 -19.14 -14.15 -16.78
CA ALA A 225 -17.99 -14.76 -16.15
C ALA A 225 -17.89 -14.40 -14.66
N ASP A 226 -17.34 -15.31 -13.85
CA ASP A 226 -16.91 -14.98 -12.48
C ASP A 226 -15.71 -14.04 -12.55
N ASN A 227 -15.98 -12.72 -12.45
CA ASN A 227 -14.98 -11.67 -12.54
C ASN A 227 -14.12 -11.54 -11.27
N PHE A 228 -14.35 -12.34 -10.24
CA PHE A 228 -13.59 -12.26 -9.00
C PHE A 228 -12.09 -12.59 -9.20
N PHE A 229 -11.79 -13.46 -10.17
CA PHE A 229 -10.42 -13.79 -10.56
C PHE A 229 -9.83 -12.86 -11.65
N GLY A 230 -10.56 -11.86 -12.09
CA GLY A 230 -10.10 -10.81 -13.02
C GLY A 230 -9.42 -9.62 -12.31
N TYR A 231 -8.99 -8.64 -13.11
CA TYR A 231 -8.41 -7.37 -12.64
C TYR A 231 -7.32 -7.54 -11.58
N ARG A 232 -6.41 -8.49 -11.81
CA ARG A 232 -5.43 -8.88 -10.80
C ARG A 232 -4.46 -7.77 -10.39
N GLN A 233 -4.21 -6.77 -11.25
CA GLN A 233 -3.42 -5.60 -10.89
C GLN A 233 -4.09 -4.73 -9.81
N MET A 234 -5.42 -4.75 -9.72
CA MET A 234 -6.19 -4.01 -8.70
C MET A 234 -6.30 -4.76 -7.36
N ARG A 235 -5.51 -5.82 -7.18
CA ARG A 235 -5.57 -6.71 -6.02
C ARG A 235 -4.18 -7.16 -5.62
N MET A 236 -4.01 -7.61 -4.36
CA MET A 236 -2.77 -8.24 -3.88
C MET A 236 -2.58 -9.60 -4.56
N ASN A 237 -2.09 -9.55 -5.81
CA ASN A 237 -1.77 -10.73 -6.60
C ASN A 237 -0.41 -11.33 -6.19
N TYR A 238 -0.08 -12.49 -6.76
CA TYR A 238 1.18 -13.20 -6.51
C TYR A 238 2.42 -12.29 -6.66
N TYR A 239 2.51 -11.55 -7.77
CA TYR A 239 3.66 -10.66 -8.00
C TYR A 239 3.65 -9.42 -7.08
N ALA A 240 2.48 -8.97 -6.64
CA ALA A 240 2.38 -7.90 -5.63
C ALA A 240 2.93 -8.36 -4.28
N VAL A 241 2.67 -9.62 -3.89
CA VAL A 241 3.29 -10.23 -2.69
C VAL A 241 4.80 -10.31 -2.84
N CYS A 242 5.32 -10.77 -3.97
CA CYS A 242 6.75 -10.83 -4.24
C CYS A 242 7.40 -9.44 -4.23
N ALA A 243 6.78 -8.45 -4.86
CA ALA A 243 7.26 -7.06 -4.86
C ALA A 243 7.25 -6.44 -3.47
N LEU A 244 6.22 -6.71 -2.66
CA LEU A 244 6.17 -6.27 -1.27
C LEU A 244 7.26 -6.94 -0.43
N LYS A 245 7.56 -8.22 -0.64
CA LYS A 245 8.70 -8.90 -0.01
C LYS A 245 10.01 -8.25 -0.38
N ALA A 246 10.24 -7.91 -1.67
CA ALA A 246 11.42 -7.17 -2.10
C ALA A 246 11.58 -5.84 -1.34
N ARG A 247 10.49 -5.06 -1.22
CA ARG A 247 10.45 -3.79 -0.50
C ARG A 247 10.74 -3.96 0.99
N ILE A 248 10.17 -4.98 1.64
CA ILE A 248 10.39 -5.26 3.07
C ILE A 248 11.80 -5.77 3.33
N TYR A 249 12.32 -6.70 2.52
CA TYR A 249 13.69 -7.17 2.64
C TYR A 249 14.69 -6.03 2.48
N LEU A 250 14.44 -5.11 1.54
CA LEU A 250 15.27 -3.91 1.41
C LEU A 250 15.18 -3.02 2.66
N TRP A 251 13.97 -2.85 3.22
CA TRP A 251 13.76 -2.05 4.44
C TRP A 251 14.53 -2.61 5.63
N ILE A 252 14.56 -3.92 5.83
CA ILE A 252 15.28 -4.58 6.93
C ILE A 252 16.76 -4.84 6.63
N GLY A 253 17.28 -4.38 5.47
CA GLY A 253 18.69 -4.47 5.10
C GLY A 253 19.13 -5.81 4.48
N ASN A 254 18.22 -6.72 4.20
CA ASN A 254 18.53 -7.98 3.51
C ASN A 254 18.55 -7.77 1.99
N LYS A 255 19.66 -7.22 1.48
CA LYS A 255 19.83 -6.87 0.06
C LYS A 255 19.76 -8.11 -0.86
N GLU A 256 20.24 -9.26 -0.41
CA GLU A 256 20.22 -10.50 -1.21
C GLU A 256 18.77 -10.92 -1.51
N LYS A 257 17.94 -11.03 -0.48
CA LYS A 257 16.52 -11.38 -0.65
C LYS A 257 15.73 -10.29 -1.36
N ALA A 258 16.04 -9.02 -1.13
CA ALA A 258 15.43 -7.92 -1.86
C ALA A 258 15.68 -8.03 -3.36
N LEU A 259 16.92 -8.32 -3.77
CA LEU A 259 17.29 -8.51 -5.17
C LEU A 259 16.62 -9.77 -5.78
N GLU A 260 16.61 -10.88 -5.05
CA GLU A 260 15.97 -12.14 -5.48
C GLU A 260 14.50 -11.89 -5.87
N TYR A 261 13.74 -11.28 -4.97
CA TYR A 261 12.32 -11.00 -5.20
C TYR A 261 12.07 -9.90 -6.25
N ALA A 262 12.92 -8.88 -6.32
CA ALA A 262 12.84 -7.87 -7.36
C ALA A 262 13.05 -8.48 -8.75
N LYS A 263 14.07 -9.34 -8.91
CA LYS A 263 14.34 -10.07 -10.16
C LYS A 263 13.19 -10.99 -10.54
N LEU A 264 12.61 -11.72 -9.59
CA LEU A 264 11.44 -12.56 -9.83
C LEU A 264 10.31 -11.79 -10.51
N VAL A 265 10.07 -10.54 -10.10
CA VAL A 265 9.03 -9.70 -10.69
C VAL A 265 9.47 -9.08 -12.03
N ILE A 266 10.73 -8.62 -12.14
CA ILE A 266 11.29 -8.08 -13.40
C ILE A 266 11.26 -9.15 -14.50
N ASP A 267 11.55 -10.38 -14.14
CA ASP A 267 11.65 -11.51 -15.09
C ASP A 267 10.34 -12.24 -15.33
N ALA A 268 9.25 -11.82 -14.66
CA ALA A 268 7.94 -12.41 -14.83
C ALA A 268 7.49 -12.41 -16.29
N THR A 269 7.07 -13.59 -16.77
CA THR A 269 6.57 -13.78 -18.13
C THR A 269 5.22 -14.47 -18.14
N THR A 270 4.43 -14.18 -19.14
CA THR A 270 3.22 -14.93 -19.46
C THR A 270 3.58 -16.32 -20.03
N PRO A 271 2.64 -17.28 -20.12
CA PRO A 271 2.90 -18.55 -20.78
C PRO A 271 3.33 -18.43 -22.25
N GLY A 272 3.00 -17.31 -22.91
CA GLY A 272 3.46 -17.01 -24.28
C GLY A 272 4.89 -16.50 -24.38
N GLY A 273 5.57 -16.28 -23.24
CA GLY A 273 6.93 -15.77 -23.19
C GLY A 273 7.06 -14.23 -23.14
N ASP A 274 5.95 -13.52 -23.28
CA ASP A 274 5.95 -12.05 -23.14
C ASP A 274 6.12 -11.63 -21.69
N LYS A 275 6.73 -10.47 -21.45
CA LYS A 275 6.84 -9.91 -20.09
C LYS A 275 5.46 -9.63 -19.50
N THR A 276 5.22 -10.07 -18.27
CA THR A 276 3.96 -9.79 -17.55
C THR A 276 3.79 -8.31 -17.27
N PHE A 277 4.87 -7.63 -16.89
CA PHE A 277 4.94 -6.17 -16.68
C PHE A 277 6.03 -5.59 -17.56
N ARG A 278 5.84 -4.39 -18.06
CA ARG A 278 6.86 -3.63 -18.79
C ARG A 278 6.95 -2.20 -18.32
N LEU A 279 8.14 -1.63 -18.38
CA LEU A 279 8.33 -0.22 -18.12
C LEU A 279 7.51 0.63 -19.11
N GLY A 280 6.85 1.64 -18.61
CA GLY A 280 6.12 2.61 -19.41
C GLY A 280 7.06 3.53 -20.16
N THR A 281 6.64 3.99 -21.32
CA THR A 281 7.45 4.78 -22.26
C THR A 281 6.76 6.10 -22.59
N ARG A 282 7.46 6.94 -23.38
CA ARG A 282 6.90 8.18 -23.95
C ARG A 282 5.59 7.93 -24.71
N ASP A 283 5.52 6.83 -25.45
CA ASP A 283 4.34 6.47 -26.22
C ASP A 283 3.13 6.19 -25.32
N ASP A 284 3.34 5.51 -24.19
CA ASP A 284 2.28 5.32 -23.18
C ASP A 284 1.78 6.68 -22.64
N CYS A 285 2.69 7.58 -22.29
CA CYS A 285 2.33 8.91 -21.80
C CYS A 285 1.59 9.73 -22.86
N SER A 286 2.00 9.66 -24.13
CA SER A 286 1.37 10.39 -25.25
C SER A 286 -0.07 9.97 -25.47
N ARG A 287 -0.42 8.71 -25.16
CA ARG A 287 -1.78 8.17 -25.16
C ARG A 287 -2.56 8.48 -23.88
N GLY A 288 -2.01 9.30 -23.00
CA GLY A 288 -2.64 9.74 -21.75
C GLY A 288 -2.38 8.82 -20.55
N ASN A 289 -1.58 7.76 -20.69
CA ASN A 289 -1.24 6.84 -19.60
C ASN A 289 -0.10 7.42 -18.74
N LYS A 290 -0.37 8.50 -18.01
CA LYS A 290 0.62 9.20 -17.18
C LYS A 290 0.97 8.45 -15.89
N THR A 291 0.12 7.53 -15.43
CA THR A 291 0.42 6.66 -14.28
C THR A 291 1.30 5.47 -14.65
N LEU A 292 1.57 5.27 -15.97
CA LEU A 292 2.36 4.16 -16.49
C LEU A 292 1.78 2.80 -16.07
N SER A 293 0.49 2.58 -16.33
CA SER A 293 -0.26 1.40 -15.86
C SER A 293 0.28 0.06 -16.36
N THR A 294 1.14 0.04 -17.37
CA THR A 294 1.87 -1.16 -17.82
C THR A 294 2.90 -1.65 -16.80
N GLU A 295 3.27 -0.80 -15.85
CA GLU A 295 4.17 -1.11 -14.74
C GLU A 295 3.43 -1.53 -13.46
N HIS A 296 2.10 -1.33 -13.39
CA HIS A 296 1.37 -1.55 -12.16
C HIS A 296 1.37 -3.03 -11.79
N ILE A 297 2.02 -3.36 -10.69
CA ILE A 297 2.00 -4.69 -10.07
C ILE A 297 0.81 -4.75 -9.12
N PHE A 298 0.61 -3.67 -8.36
CA PHE A 298 -0.57 -3.44 -7.53
C PHE A 298 -1.01 -1.98 -7.64
N ASP A 299 -2.28 -1.77 -7.94
CA ASP A 299 -2.90 -0.45 -7.96
C ASP A 299 -4.28 -0.45 -7.28
N LEU A 300 -4.83 0.74 -7.06
CA LEU A 300 -6.17 0.91 -6.53
C LEU A 300 -7.00 1.78 -7.48
N LYS A 301 -8.16 1.30 -7.87
CA LYS A 301 -9.11 2.09 -8.65
C LYS A 301 -9.92 3.01 -7.73
N VAL A 302 -9.61 4.30 -7.76
CA VAL A 302 -10.26 5.34 -6.95
C VAL A 302 -11.30 6.04 -7.80
N ASN A 303 -12.57 5.84 -7.48
CA ASN A 303 -13.65 6.54 -8.18
C ASN A 303 -13.49 8.05 -7.98
N ASN A 304 -13.71 8.82 -9.06
CA ASN A 304 -13.63 10.27 -9.00
C ASN A 304 -12.22 10.81 -8.67
N LEU A 305 -11.18 10.16 -9.18
CA LEU A 305 -9.78 10.46 -8.88
C LEU A 305 -9.44 11.95 -9.06
N SER A 306 -9.99 12.59 -10.12
CA SER A 306 -9.80 14.02 -10.35
C SER A 306 -10.33 14.91 -9.22
N ALA A 307 -11.39 14.50 -8.55
CA ALA A 307 -11.94 15.24 -7.42
C ALA A 307 -11.14 15.01 -6.14
N THR A 308 -10.61 13.80 -5.94
CA THR A 308 -9.89 13.42 -4.72
C THR A 308 -8.41 13.84 -4.74
N LEU A 309 -7.73 13.70 -5.86
CA LEU A 309 -6.33 14.10 -6.03
C LEU A 309 -6.17 15.48 -6.67
N GLY A 310 -7.27 16.20 -6.79
CA GLY A 310 -7.29 17.58 -7.23
C GLY A 310 -7.25 17.77 -8.74
N SER A 311 -7.69 18.96 -9.17
CA SER A 311 -7.65 19.43 -10.55
C SER A 311 -6.26 19.96 -10.94
N GLY A 312 -5.18 19.36 -10.46
CA GLY A 312 -3.80 19.76 -10.75
C GLY A 312 -3.34 21.06 -10.09
N ARG A 313 -4.25 21.96 -9.72
CA ARG A 313 -3.89 23.28 -9.17
C ARG A 313 -3.39 23.27 -7.73
N SER A 314 -3.69 22.22 -6.96
CA SER A 314 -3.24 22.07 -5.57
C SER A 314 -1.81 21.52 -5.47
N TYR A 315 -1.32 20.87 -6.53
CA TYR A 315 -0.05 20.20 -6.55
C TYR A 315 0.88 20.88 -7.56
N GLN A 316 1.71 21.80 -7.07
CA GLN A 316 2.55 22.64 -7.93
C GLN A 316 3.96 22.83 -7.38
N LYS A 317 4.88 23.15 -8.30
CA LYS A 317 6.24 23.60 -8.05
C LYS A 317 6.63 24.70 -9.04
N SER A 318 7.59 25.54 -8.68
CA SER A 318 8.19 26.46 -9.64
C SER A 318 9.09 25.71 -10.62
N LYS A 319 9.31 26.27 -11.81
CA LYS A 319 10.24 25.73 -12.78
C LYS A 319 11.65 25.58 -12.19
N THR A 320 12.12 26.61 -11.51
CA THR A 320 13.44 26.63 -10.89
C THR A 320 13.62 25.48 -9.90
N GLU A 321 12.65 25.23 -9.02
CA GLU A 321 12.71 24.10 -8.08
C GLU A 321 12.85 22.76 -8.81
N LEU A 322 12.03 22.53 -9.85
CA LEU A 322 12.07 21.28 -10.59
C LEU A 322 13.40 21.10 -11.38
N THR A 323 13.89 22.13 -12.03
CA THR A 323 15.06 22.03 -12.90
C THR A 323 16.39 22.14 -12.15
N SER A 324 16.45 22.80 -10.99
CA SER A 324 17.68 22.94 -10.23
C SER A 324 18.08 21.70 -9.42
N ARG A 325 17.14 20.83 -9.08
CA ARG A 325 17.41 19.65 -8.23
C ARG A 325 16.91 18.32 -8.78
N LEU A 326 15.81 18.33 -9.52
CA LEU A 326 15.16 17.09 -9.93
C LEU A 326 15.48 16.73 -11.40
N TYR A 327 15.33 17.70 -12.31
CA TYR A 327 15.48 17.48 -13.75
C TYR A 327 16.63 18.29 -14.36
N GLU A 328 17.74 18.44 -13.61
CA GLU A 328 18.91 19.23 -14.00
C GLU A 328 19.45 18.93 -15.40
N THR A 329 19.39 17.66 -15.80
CA THR A 329 20.04 17.15 -17.01
C THR A 329 19.11 16.95 -18.19
N GLY A 330 17.78 17.23 -18.06
CA GLY A 330 16.98 16.81 -19.19
C GLY A 330 15.56 17.27 -19.27
N THR A 331 15.31 18.13 -20.25
CA THR A 331 13.99 18.41 -20.79
C THR A 331 13.40 17.24 -21.59
N SER A 332 14.16 16.14 -21.80
CA SER A 332 13.70 14.93 -22.50
C SER A 332 13.06 13.91 -21.57
N ASP A 333 13.31 13.96 -20.26
CA ASP A 333 12.75 13.02 -19.30
C ASP A 333 11.21 13.00 -19.41
N ILE A 334 10.64 11.81 -19.71
CA ILE A 334 9.19 11.68 -19.89
C ILE A 334 8.41 12.08 -18.66
N ARG A 335 8.99 11.94 -17.45
CA ARG A 335 8.38 12.34 -16.17
C ARG A 335 8.28 13.85 -16.06
N PHE A 336 9.25 14.61 -16.61
CA PHE A 336 9.16 16.07 -16.69
C PHE A 336 8.18 16.52 -17.78
N VAL A 337 8.34 16.00 -18.99
CA VAL A 337 7.59 16.47 -20.18
C VAL A 337 6.10 16.13 -20.09
N ASN A 338 5.74 14.99 -19.51
CA ASN A 338 4.36 14.49 -19.52
C ASN A 338 3.63 14.64 -18.18
N MET A 339 4.36 14.75 -17.07
CA MET A 339 3.75 14.78 -15.73
C MET A 339 3.69 16.20 -15.14
N TRP A 340 4.17 17.20 -15.88
CA TRP A 340 4.11 18.60 -15.48
C TRP A 340 3.56 19.47 -16.61
N GLU A 341 2.71 20.43 -16.26
CA GLU A 341 2.15 21.41 -17.19
C GLU A 341 2.52 22.81 -16.73
N GLU A 342 3.16 23.59 -17.61
CA GLU A 342 3.44 24.99 -17.34
C GLU A 342 2.18 25.82 -17.55
N VAL A 343 1.72 26.49 -16.51
CA VAL A 343 0.59 27.41 -16.55
C VAL A 343 1.05 28.80 -16.12
N THR A 344 0.68 29.81 -16.88
CA THR A 344 0.90 31.20 -16.52
C THR A 344 -0.40 31.79 -15.95
N ALA A 345 -0.38 32.17 -14.68
CA ALA A 345 -1.47 32.86 -14.02
C ALA A 345 -0.90 34.09 -13.28
N ASP A 346 -1.56 35.23 -13.39
CA ASP A 346 -1.18 36.48 -12.72
C ASP A 346 0.33 36.85 -12.95
N TYR A 347 0.79 36.72 -14.18
CA TYR A 347 2.18 36.94 -14.60
C TYR A 347 3.23 36.02 -13.95
N ARG A 348 2.78 34.96 -13.24
CA ARG A 348 3.66 33.94 -12.64
C ARG A 348 3.51 32.62 -13.38
N LYS A 349 4.65 31.96 -13.60
CA LYS A 349 4.71 30.63 -14.20
C LYS A 349 4.84 29.60 -13.10
N SER A 350 3.92 28.64 -13.06
CA SER A 350 3.94 27.49 -12.17
C SER A 350 3.80 26.20 -12.96
N PHE A 351 4.41 25.14 -12.47
CA PHE A 351 4.27 23.80 -13.02
C PHE A 351 3.28 23.03 -12.17
N TYR A 352 2.20 22.56 -12.80
CA TYR A 352 1.16 21.78 -12.16
C TYR A 352 1.32 20.30 -12.48
N PHE A 353 1.21 19.48 -11.45
CA PHE A 353 1.37 18.03 -11.57
C PHE A 353 0.19 17.38 -12.28
N GLN A 354 0.48 16.57 -13.30
CA GLN A 354 -0.51 16.05 -14.24
C GLN A 354 -0.76 14.55 -14.17
N LYS A 355 -0.02 13.81 -13.34
CA LYS A 355 -0.05 12.34 -13.30
C LYS A 355 -1.46 11.76 -13.13
N TYR A 356 -2.28 12.39 -12.30
CA TYR A 356 -3.64 11.94 -11.96
C TYR A 356 -4.76 12.71 -12.67
N VAL A 357 -4.42 13.65 -13.53
CA VAL A 357 -5.43 14.37 -14.33
C VAL A 357 -6.06 13.42 -15.34
N GLN A 358 -7.35 13.22 -15.24
CA GLN A 358 -8.11 12.32 -16.09
C GLN A 358 -8.48 12.98 -17.40
N THR A 359 -8.28 12.29 -18.52
CA THR A 359 -8.67 12.75 -19.87
C THR A 359 -9.42 11.65 -20.60
N GLU A 360 -10.20 12.03 -21.60
CA GLU A 360 -10.95 11.07 -22.44
C GLU A 360 -10.02 10.12 -23.22
N LYS A 361 -8.83 10.59 -23.60
CA LYS A 361 -7.84 9.81 -24.35
C LYS A 361 -7.17 8.70 -23.55
N MET A 362 -7.31 8.70 -22.21
CA MET A 362 -6.68 7.69 -21.38
C MET A 362 -7.23 6.29 -21.69
N PRO A 363 -6.34 5.27 -21.79
CA PRO A 363 -6.77 3.89 -21.89
C PRO A 363 -7.68 3.51 -20.69
N PRO A 364 -8.71 2.68 -20.87
CA PRO A 364 -9.66 2.33 -19.79
C PRO A 364 -9.01 1.80 -18.52
N LEU A 365 -7.92 1.04 -18.65
CA LEU A 365 -7.17 0.47 -17.53
C LEU A 365 -6.30 1.50 -16.79
N SER A 366 -6.01 2.65 -17.41
CA SER A 366 -5.26 3.75 -16.79
C SER A 366 -6.17 4.77 -16.11
N LYS A 367 -7.51 4.67 -16.33
CA LYS A 367 -8.47 5.63 -15.77
C LYS A 367 -8.74 5.35 -14.30
N ASN A 368 -8.68 6.40 -13.50
CA ASN A 368 -9.00 6.36 -12.07
C ASN A 368 -8.15 5.36 -11.26
N VAL A 369 -6.90 5.11 -11.66
CA VAL A 369 -5.99 4.21 -10.94
C VAL A 369 -4.87 4.97 -10.26
N VAL A 370 -4.56 4.53 -9.04
CA VAL A 370 -3.45 5.01 -8.22
C VAL A 370 -2.45 3.86 -8.08
N PRO A 371 -1.21 4.00 -8.58
CA PRO A 371 -0.19 2.97 -8.40
C PRO A 371 0.21 2.86 -6.93
N ILE A 372 0.37 1.64 -6.45
CA ILE A 372 0.81 1.33 -5.08
C ILE A 372 2.17 0.61 -5.10
N ILE A 373 2.34 -0.31 -6.05
CA ILE A 373 3.62 -0.97 -6.33
C ILE A 373 3.79 -1.03 -7.85
N ARG A 374 4.93 -0.55 -8.35
CA ARG A 374 5.25 -0.51 -9.78
C ARG A 374 6.56 -1.21 -10.11
N LEU A 375 6.68 -1.67 -11.35
CA LEU A 375 7.88 -2.34 -11.87
C LEU A 375 9.14 -1.47 -11.73
N ALA A 376 9.02 -0.15 -11.92
CA ALA A 376 10.15 0.77 -11.75
C ALA A 376 10.80 0.66 -10.36
N GLU A 377 10.02 0.39 -9.30
CA GLU A 377 10.57 0.15 -7.97
C GLU A 377 11.45 -1.11 -7.94
N MET A 378 11.05 -2.17 -8.63
CA MET A 378 11.85 -3.39 -8.69
C MET A 378 13.20 -3.15 -9.39
N TYR A 379 13.23 -2.32 -10.44
CA TYR A 379 14.47 -1.88 -11.06
C TYR A 379 15.35 -1.05 -10.12
N LEU A 380 14.76 -0.16 -9.32
CA LEU A 380 15.51 0.64 -8.34
C LEU A 380 16.02 -0.21 -7.16
N ILE A 381 15.25 -1.21 -6.72
CA ILE A 381 15.72 -2.21 -5.73
C ILE A 381 16.87 -3.02 -6.31
N ALA A 382 16.77 -3.47 -7.56
CA ALA A 382 17.84 -4.20 -8.23
C ALA A 382 19.09 -3.34 -8.41
N LEU A 383 18.94 -2.07 -8.81
CA LEU A 383 20.01 -1.08 -8.85
C LEU A 383 20.73 -0.93 -7.51
N GLU A 384 19.97 -0.90 -6.39
CA GLU A 384 20.52 -0.70 -5.05
C GLU A 384 21.22 -1.95 -4.50
N CYS A 385 20.74 -3.15 -4.86
CA CYS A 385 21.12 -4.40 -4.21
C CYS A 385 22.14 -5.24 -5.00
N SER A 386 22.36 -4.95 -6.29
CA SER A 386 23.26 -5.72 -7.14
C SER A 386 24.71 -5.21 -7.10
N SER A 387 25.63 -5.90 -7.79
CA SER A 387 26.99 -5.40 -8.05
C SER A 387 26.95 -4.07 -8.80
N LEU A 388 28.02 -3.27 -8.76
CA LEU A 388 28.04 -1.98 -9.50
C LEU A 388 27.86 -2.18 -11.02
N THR A 389 28.38 -3.28 -11.55
CA THR A 389 28.22 -3.63 -12.97
C THR A 389 26.79 -3.93 -13.32
N ASP A 390 26.12 -4.78 -12.55
CA ASP A 390 24.71 -5.14 -12.79
C ASP A 390 23.79 -3.96 -12.50
N ALA A 391 24.10 -3.15 -11.49
CA ALA A 391 23.40 -1.92 -11.14
C ALA A 391 23.32 -0.97 -12.34
N SER A 392 24.45 -0.79 -13.06
CA SER A 392 24.51 0.05 -14.27
C SER A 392 23.58 -0.47 -15.37
N SER A 393 23.41 -1.80 -15.50
CA SER A 393 22.50 -2.41 -16.48
C SER A 393 21.03 -2.17 -16.13
N TYR A 394 20.63 -2.35 -14.85
CA TYR A 394 19.28 -2.04 -14.40
C TYR A 394 18.95 -0.56 -14.58
N TYR A 395 19.92 0.31 -14.24
CA TYR A 395 19.76 1.74 -14.40
C TYR A 395 19.63 2.16 -15.87
N ALA A 396 20.46 1.60 -16.74
CA ALA A 396 20.38 1.89 -18.18
C ALA A 396 19.02 1.49 -18.76
N THR A 397 18.47 0.36 -18.34
CA THR A 397 17.13 -0.10 -18.76
C THR A 397 16.03 0.88 -18.32
N LEU A 398 16.08 1.34 -17.06
CA LEU A 398 15.13 2.34 -16.55
C LEU A 398 15.27 3.66 -17.28
N CYS A 399 16.50 4.14 -17.49
CA CYS A 399 16.80 5.39 -18.20
C CYS A 399 16.30 5.36 -19.64
N ALA A 400 16.51 4.26 -20.36
CA ALA A 400 16.00 4.09 -21.73
C ALA A 400 14.47 4.24 -21.78
N ALA A 401 13.74 3.67 -20.81
CA ALA A 401 12.29 3.81 -20.73
C ALA A 401 11.83 5.24 -20.32
N ARG A 402 12.72 6.05 -19.76
CA ARG A 402 12.47 7.45 -19.35
C ARG A 402 13.02 8.49 -20.31
N ASP A 403 13.59 8.06 -21.45
CA ASP A 403 14.25 8.92 -22.47
C ASP A 403 15.35 9.81 -21.87
N ILE A 404 16.15 9.26 -20.96
CA ILE A 404 17.30 9.92 -20.35
C ILE A 404 18.58 9.10 -20.54
N THR A 405 19.72 9.79 -20.55
CA THR A 405 21.03 9.16 -20.55
C THR A 405 21.39 8.74 -19.11
N PRO A 406 21.78 7.49 -18.87
CA PRO A 406 22.19 7.06 -17.54
C PRO A 406 23.47 7.77 -17.09
N ALA A 407 23.50 8.20 -15.82
CA ALA A 407 24.75 8.64 -15.19
C ALA A 407 25.67 7.43 -14.97
N ASN A 408 26.98 7.66 -14.98
CA ASN A 408 27.95 6.62 -14.70
C ASN A 408 28.00 6.30 -13.20
N ILE A 409 27.86 5.04 -12.83
CA ILE A 409 27.90 4.56 -11.43
C ILE A 409 29.25 3.88 -11.22
N THR A 410 30.20 4.60 -10.64
CA THR A 410 31.58 4.14 -10.42
C THR A 410 31.80 3.54 -9.02
N ASP A 411 30.98 3.96 -8.06
CA ASP A 411 31.10 3.61 -6.65
C ASP A 411 29.76 3.72 -5.89
N GLU A 412 29.77 3.38 -4.61
CA GLU A 412 28.58 3.37 -3.75
C GLU A 412 28.03 4.78 -3.47
N GLU A 413 28.87 5.79 -3.42
CA GLU A 413 28.45 7.17 -3.20
C GLU A 413 27.65 7.66 -4.42
N GLN A 414 28.19 7.45 -5.61
CA GLN A 414 27.51 7.78 -6.87
C GLN A 414 26.22 6.98 -7.03
N ARG A 415 26.22 5.68 -6.68
CA ARG A 415 25.00 4.86 -6.67
C ARG A 415 23.94 5.43 -5.76
N THR A 416 24.30 5.82 -4.53
CA THR A 416 23.37 6.41 -3.57
C THR A 416 22.78 7.73 -4.07
N LYS A 417 23.62 8.57 -4.68
CA LYS A 417 23.18 9.85 -5.27
C LYS A 417 22.18 9.63 -6.41
N VAL A 418 22.48 8.71 -7.31
CA VAL A 418 21.59 8.32 -8.42
C VAL A 418 20.26 7.76 -7.85
N LEU A 419 20.31 6.87 -6.86
CA LEU A 419 19.10 6.31 -6.24
C LEU A 419 18.20 7.39 -5.66
N ILE A 420 18.74 8.31 -4.84
CA ILE A 420 17.96 9.39 -4.25
C ILE A 420 17.28 10.22 -5.33
N GLN A 421 18.02 10.59 -6.38
CA GLN A 421 17.49 11.38 -7.49
C GLN A 421 16.40 10.64 -8.26
N GLU A 422 16.62 9.37 -8.61
CA GLU A 422 15.67 8.58 -9.39
C GLU A 422 14.42 8.23 -8.58
N TYR A 423 14.54 7.92 -7.28
CA TYR A 423 13.38 7.73 -6.41
C TYR A 423 12.50 8.99 -6.34
N ASN A 424 13.10 10.18 -6.25
CA ASN A 424 12.36 11.44 -6.25
C ASN A 424 11.61 11.66 -7.56
N LYS A 425 12.24 11.39 -8.72
CA LYS A 425 11.59 11.53 -10.03
C LYS A 425 10.49 10.51 -10.24
N GLU A 426 10.75 9.26 -9.85
CA GLU A 426 9.90 8.14 -10.16
C GLU A 426 8.62 8.12 -9.33
N PHE A 427 8.76 8.38 -8.03
CA PHE A 427 7.66 8.30 -7.09
C PHE A 427 7.04 9.65 -6.69
N TYR A 428 7.32 10.69 -7.47
CA TYR A 428 6.67 11.98 -7.27
C TYR A 428 5.15 11.82 -7.32
N GLY A 429 4.47 12.22 -6.24
CA GLY A 429 3.03 12.09 -6.12
C GLY A 429 2.52 10.66 -5.86
N GLU A 430 3.38 9.73 -5.41
CA GLU A 430 3.01 8.34 -5.09
C GLU A 430 3.19 7.97 -3.61
N GLY A 431 3.58 8.91 -2.75
CA GLY A 431 3.69 8.70 -1.31
C GLY A 431 4.82 7.75 -0.90
N GLN A 432 5.86 7.58 -1.72
CA GLN A 432 6.96 6.65 -1.40
C GLN A 432 8.25 7.36 -0.99
N THR A 433 8.50 8.56 -1.47
CA THR A 433 9.79 9.26 -1.30
C THR A 433 10.13 9.53 0.17
N PHE A 434 9.17 9.88 1.01
CA PHE A 434 9.39 10.07 2.44
C PHE A 434 9.96 8.83 3.13
N TYR A 435 9.41 7.65 2.81
CA TYR A 435 9.89 6.38 3.35
C TYR A 435 11.29 6.01 2.87
N ILE A 436 11.63 6.38 1.64
CA ILE A 436 12.95 6.18 1.07
C ILE A 436 13.98 7.06 1.77
N TYR A 437 13.65 8.33 1.99
CA TYR A 437 14.47 9.24 2.78
C TYR A 437 14.71 8.71 4.21
N LYS A 438 13.64 8.24 4.88
CA LYS A 438 13.73 7.63 6.20
C LYS A 438 14.65 6.42 6.21
N ARG A 439 14.49 5.51 5.24
CA ARG A 439 15.30 4.28 5.14
C ARG A 439 16.77 4.58 4.88
N LEU A 440 17.06 5.51 3.99
CA LEU A 440 18.42 5.91 3.64
C LEU A 440 19.03 6.93 4.63
N ALA A 441 18.26 7.38 5.61
CA ALA A 441 18.65 8.44 6.56
C ALA A 441 19.17 9.70 5.86
N VAL A 442 18.49 10.13 4.80
CA VAL A 442 18.88 11.28 3.99
C VAL A 442 18.87 12.55 4.84
N LYS A 443 20.00 13.24 4.91
CA LYS A 443 20.08 14.51 5.66
C LYS A 443 19.67 15.71 4.81
N ASP A 444 20.08 15.74 3.54
CA ASP A 444 19.73 16.80 2.59
C ASP A 444 18.44 16.43 1.83
N ILE A 445 17.30 16.61 2.48
CA ILE A 445 15.97 16.41 1.88
C ILE A 445 15.76 17.53 0.85
N TYR A 446 15.31 17.19 -0.35
CA TYR A 446 15.06 18.17 -1.40
C TYR A 446 14.02 19.21 -0.94
N TRP A 447 14.36 20.47 -1.06
CA TRP A 447 13.55 21.64 -0.70
C TRP A 447 13.18 21.79 0.79
N ALA A 448 13.68 20.93 1.66
CA ALA A 448 13.42 21.05 3.10
C ALA A 448 14.18 22.22 3.71
N ALA A 449 13.54 22.91 4.65
CA ALA A 449 14.16 23.94 5.46
C ALA A 449 14.99 23.38 6.62
N VAL A 450 14.75 22.13 7.00
CA VAL A 450 15.44 21.44 8.09
C VAL A 450 16.02 20.12 7.61
N PRO A 451 17.16 19.68 8.14
CA PRO A 451 17.76 18.40 7.75
C PRO A 451 16.94 17.22 8.21
N GLY A 452 17.08 16.10 7.49
CA GLY A 452 16.54 14.81 7.93
C GLY A 452 17.20 14.32 9.22
N SER A 453 16.37 13.93 10.16
CA SER A 453 16.76 13.41 11.50
C SER A 453 15.75 12.36 11.98
N VAL A 454 15.95 11.80 13.15
CA VAL A 454 14.98 10.88 13.78
C VAL A 454 13.65 11.59 14.00
N GLU A 455 13.69 12.84 14.49
CA GLU A 455 12.53 13.67 14.76
C GLU A 455 11.76 14.02 13.49
N THR A 456 12.46 14.15 12.35
CA THR A 456 11.86 14.37 11.03
C THR A 456 11.15 13.10 10.54
N TYR A 457 11.78 11.94 10.71
CA TYR A 457 11.36 10.70 10.05
C TYR A 457 10.42 9.82 10.85
N VAL A 458 10.38 9.97 12.18
CA VAL A 458 9.50 9.15 13.04
C VAL A 458 8.27 9.96 13.43
N VAL A 459 7.17 9.71 12.74
CA VAL A 459 5.88 10.34 13.08
C VAL A 459 5.45 9.82 14.45
N PRO A 460 5.10 10.70 15.41
CA PRO A 460 4.62 10.27 16.71
C PRO A 460 3.38 9.40 16.63
N LEU A 461 3.28 8.43 17.54
CA LEU A 461 2.06 7.65 17.72
C LEU A 461 0.89 8.55 18.14
N PRO A 462 -0.35 8.22 17.74
CA PRO A 462 -1.52 8.86 18.31
C PRO A 462 -1.50 8.84 19.84
N LEU A 463 -1.90 9.92 20.48
CA LEU A 463 -1.80 10.07 21.94
C LEU A 463 -2.46 8.92 22.71
N LYS A 464 -3.59 8.40 22.20
CA LYS A 464 -4.29 7.26 22.81
C LYS A 464 -3.50 5.96 22.75
N GLU A 465 -2.72 5.77 21.70
CA GLU A 465 -1.87 4.58 21.49
C GLU A 465 -0.57 4.68 22.28
N ALA A 466 0.00 5.88 22.41
CA ALA A 466 1.23 6.12 23.14
C ALA A 466 1.16 5.67 24.63
N VAL A 467 -0.04 5.67 25.21
CA VAL A 467 -0.29 5.18 26.59
C VAL A 467 0.00 3.67 26.72
N TYR A 468 -0.14 2.90 25.66
CA TYR A 468 0.09 1.44 25.65
C TYR A 468 1.51 1.05 25.20
N ALA A 469 2.34 2.01 24.83
CA ALA A 469 3.71 1.78 24.38
C ALA A 469 4.71 1.50 25.54
N ASN A 470 4.27 1.64 26.81
CA ASN A 470 5.11 1.48 28.02
C ASN A 470 4.93 0.12 28.67
#